data_006914f89497e36b5d690ddb2281190e
#
_entry.id   006914f89497e36b5d690ddb2281190e
#
_cell.length_a   1.000
_cell.length_b   1.000
_cell.length_c   1.000
_cell.angle_alpha   90.00
_cell.angle_beta   90.00
_cell.angle_gamma   90.00
#
_symmetry.space_group_name_H-M   'P 1'
#
loop_
_entity.id
_entity.type
_entity.pdbx_description
1 polymer ?
#
loop_
_entity_poly.entity_id
_entity_poly.type
_entity_poly.pdbx_seq_one_letter_code
_entity_poly.pdbx_strand_id
1 'polypeptide(L)'
;MNHPARDARGAAGHGSVRAMRRAVCPGSYDPATNGHLDIIERAALLFDEVVVAVGVNKSKKGLFEIEERLEMLREITAKLPNVRIDSWEGLLVDYCRDNGIAAIAKGLRSVSDFDYELQMAQMNRELTGVETLLMANNPAYGFVSSSLVKEVAALGGDIQHLVPTVVYERLSEKFPKLGA
;
A
#
# COMPACT_ATOMS: atom_id res chain seq x y z
N MET A 1 55.77 -27.96 -35.60
CA MET A 1 55.41 -26.97 -34.55
C MET A 1 53.95 -27.11 -34.29
N ASN A 2 53.63 -27.83 -33.18
CA ASN A 2 52.25 -28.16 -32.80
C ASN A 2 51.69 -27.04 -31.96
N HIS A 3 50.49 -26.52 -32.36
CA HIS A 3 49.69 -25.60 -31.57
C HIS A 3 48.56 -26.38 -30.91
N PRO A 4 48.43 -26.40 -29.57
CA PRO A 4 47.35 -27.13 -28.93
C PRO A 4 46.04 -26.31 -28.94
N ALA A 5 44.94 -26.99 -29.26
CA ALA A 5 43.57 -26.52 -29.21
C ALA A 5 43.19 -26.03 -27.83
N ARG A 6 42.55 -24.85 -27.75
CA ARG A 6 41.91 -24.35 -26.53
C ARG A 6 40.53 -25.05 -26.35
N ASP A 7 40.46 -25.82 -25.31
CA ASP A 7 39.19 -26.35 -24.78
C ASP A 7 38.26 -25.19 -24.37
N ALA A 8 37.15 -25.08 -25.08
CA ALA A 8 36.01 -24.28 -24.68
C ALA A 8 35.21 -25.04 -23.61
N ARG A 9 35.60 -24.86 -22.35
CA ARG A 9 34.76 -25.36 -21.24
C ARG A 9 33.56 -24.45 -21.09
N GLY A 10 32.38 -25.06 -21.26
CA GLY A 10 31.07 -24.45 -21.19
C GLY A 10 30.85 -23.65 -19.90
N ALA A 11 30.45 -22.41 -20.06
CA ALA A 11 29.88 -21.58 -18.99
C ALA A 11 28.52 -22.21 -18.63
N ALA A 12 28.46 -22.98 -17.57
CA ALA A 12 27.21 -23.39 -16.93
C ALA A 12 26.55 -22.09 -16.41
N GLY A 13 25.51 -21.65 -17.12
CA GLY A 13 24.69 -20.55 -16.70
C GLY A 13 24.03 -20.90 -15.35
N HIS A 14 24.56 -20.35 -14.26
CA HIS A 14 23.86 -20.32 -13.00
C HIS A 14 22.67 -19.39 -13.18
N GLY A 15 21.49 -19.96 -13.46
CA GLY A 15 20.23 -19.26 -13.38
C GLY A 15 20.06 -18.81 -11.93
N SER A 16 20.48 -17.58 -11.63
CA SER A 16 20.20 -16.92 -10.37
C SER A 16 18.68 -16.86 -10.24
N VAL A 17 18.10 -17.66 -9.34
CA VAL A 17 16.71 -17.51 -8.92
C VAL A 17 16.61 -16.12 -8.32
N ARG A 18 16.02 -15.18 -9.06
CA ARG A 18 15.80 -13.82 -8.59
C ARG A 18 14.91 -13.89 -7.34
N ALA A 19 15.38 -13.34 -6.21
CA ALA A 19 14.57 -13.25 -5.00
C ALA A 19 13.29 -12.44 -5.30
N MET A 20 12.15 -12.93 -4.81
CA MET A 20 10.86 -12.24 -4.92
C MET A 20 10.93 -10.87 -4.24
N ARG A 21 10.61 -9.81 -4.97
CA ARG A 21 10.56 -8.45 -4.44
C ARG A 21 9.16 -8.18 -3.91
N ARG A 22 9.03 -8.16 -2.60
CA ARG A 22 7.77 -7.89 -1.90
C ARG A 22 7.77 -6.48 -1.32
N ALA A 23 6.67 -5.75 -1.50
CA ALA A 23 6.44 -4.46 -0.86
C ALA A 23 5.20 -4.49 0.03
N VAL A 24 5.13 -3.57 0.99
CA VAL A 24 3.90 -3.29 1.76
C VAL A 24 3.40 -1.89 1.47
N CYS A 25 2.09 -1.75 1.27
CA CYS A 25 1.34 -0.49 1.29
C CYS A 25 0.61 -0.41 2.64
N PRO A 26 1.19 0.24 3.65
CA PRO A 26 0.60 0.30 4.98
C PRO A 26 -0.37 1.48 5.10
N GLY A 27 -1.45 1.31 5.83
CA GLY A 27 -2.39 2.39 6.10
C GLY A 27 -3.46 2.03 7.12
N SER A 28 -4.27 3.00 7.52
CA SER A 28 -5.48 2.74 8.32
C SER A 28 -6.65 2.29 7.44
N TYR A 29 -6.71 2.78 6.20
CA TYR A 29 -7.78 2.50 5.23
C TYR A 29 -9.20 2.62 5.82
N ASP A 30 -9.46 3.70 6.53
CA ASP A 30 -10.70 3.97 7.26
C ASP A 30 -11.43 5.23 6.72
N PRO A 31 -12.03 5.14 5.51
CA PRO A 31 -11.94 4.09 4.52
C PRO A 31 -10.78 4.23 3.53
N ALA A 32 -10.62 3.24 2.62
CA ALA A 32 -9.79 3.39 1.43
C ALA A 32 -10.37 4.46 0.48
N THR A 33 -9.48 5.16 -0.26
CA THR A 33 -9.85 6.19 -1.25
C THR A 33 -9.25 5.84 -2.62
N ASN A 34 -9.69 6.52 -3.68
CA ASN A 34 -9.10 6.37 -5.01
C ASN A 34 -7.61 6.73 -5.03
N GLY A 35 -7.17 7.64 -4.15
CA GLY A 35 -5.74 7.93 -3.97
C GLY A 35 -4.95 6.76 -3.39
N HIS A 36 -5.53 5.98 -2.48
CA HIS A 36 -4.90 4.75 -1.99
C HIS A 36 -4.84 3.69 -3.10
N LEU A 37 -5.93 3.51 -3.84
CA LEU A 37 -5.98 2.52 -4.92
C LEU A 37 -4.96 2.83 -6.02
N ASP A 38 -4.80 4.10 -6.44
CA ASP A 38 -3.77 4.54 -7.41
C ASP A 38 -2.35 4.10 -6.97
N ILE A 39 -2.00 4.30 -5.69
CA ILE A 39 -0.70 3.88 -5.17
C ILE A 39 -0.54 2.36 -5.16
N ILE A 40 -1.57 1.63 -4.75
CA ILE A 40 -1.57 0.15 -4.71
C ILE A 40 -1.39 -0.43 -6.11
N GLU A 41 -2.16 0.06 -7.10
CA GLU A 41 -2.07 -0.38 -8.49
C GLU A 41 -0.68 -0.14 -9.08
N ARG A 42 -0.11 1.04 -8.84
CA ARG A 42 1.24 1.39 -9.32
C ARG A 42 2.34 0.60 -8.60
N ALA A 43 2.18 0.34 -7.31
CA ALA A 43 3.09 -0.54 -6.57
C ALA A 43 3.03 -1.98 -7.12
N ALA A 44 1.82 -2.48 -7.45
CA ALA A 44 1.65 -3.81 -8.04
C ALA A 44 2.35 -3.99 -9.39
N LEU A 45 2.58 -2.91 -10.16
CA LEU A 45 3.38 -2.93 -11.38
C LEU A 45 4.89 -3.00 -11.13
N LEU A 46 5.36 -2.59 -9.95
CA LEU A 46 6.79 -2.48 -9.63
C LEU A 46 7.33 -3.69 -8.86
N PHE A 47 6.47 -4.41 -8.15
CA PHE A 47 6.85 -5.50 -7.24
C PHE A 47 6.21 -6.82 -7.67
N ASP A 48 6.88 -7.92 -7.32
CA ASP A 48 6.40 -9.28 -7.62
C ASP A 48 5.18 -9.62 -6.74
N GLU A 49 5.12 -9.06 -5.51
CA GLU A 49 3.98 -9.13 -4.59
C GLU A 49 3.85 -7.81 -3.82
N VAL A 50 2.62 -7.35 -3.64
CA VAL A 50 2.29 -6.19 -2.78
C VAL A 50 1.34 -6.64 -1.68
N VAL A 51 1.72 -6.36 -0.44
CA VAL A 51 0.86 -6.55 0.73
C VAL A 51 0.22 -5.21 1.07
N VAL A 52 -1.10 -5.12 0.98
CA VAL A 52 -1.85 -3.97 1.52
C VAL A 52 -2.19 -4.31 2.96
N ALA A 53 -1.55 -3.63 3.89
CA ALA A 53 -1.65 -3.96 5.31
C ALA A 53 -2.41 -2.88 6.08
N VAL A 54 -3.41 -3.30 6.85
CA VAL A 54 -4.21 -2.44 7.73
C VAL A 54 -3.58 -2.39 9.11
N GLY A 55 -3.20 -1.20 9.58
CA GLY A 55 -2.67 -1.01 10.93
C GLY A 55 -3.75 -1.13 12.00
N VAL A 56 -3.57 -2.07 12.92
CA VAL A 56 -4.47 -2.26 14.06
C VAL A 56 -4.01 -1.38 15.21
N ASN A 57 -4.80 -0.34 15.53
CA ASN A 57 -4.57 0.50 16.69
C ASN A 57 -5.77 0.44 17.64
N LYS A 58 -5.67 -0.37 18.68
CA LYS A 58 -6.73 -0.59 19.67
C LYS A 58 -7.15 0.67 20.46
N SER A 59 -6.29 1.69 20.49
CA SER A 59 -6.60 2.95 21.19
C SER A 59 -7.43 3.92 20.36
N LYS A 60 -7.56 3.69 19.03
CA LYS A 60 -8.31 4.56 18.12
C LYS A 60 -9.57 3.84 17.62
N LYS A 61 -10.74 4.44 17.89
CA LYS A 61 -11.98 3.99 17.28
C LYS A 61 -12.07 4.49 15.84
N GLY A 62 -12.12 3.56 14.87
CA GLY A 62 -12.36 3.87 13.47
C GLY A 62 -13.85 4.02 13.15
N LEU A 63 -14.18 4.49 11.95
CA LEU A 63 -15.54 4.45 11.41
C LEU A 63 -15.94 3.01 11.05
N PHE A 64 -15.00 2.28 10.44
CA PHE A 64 -15.15 0.89 10.08
C PHE A 64 -14.29 0.01 10.99
N GLU A 65 -14.83 -1.16 11.35
CA GLU A 65 -14.05 -2.19 12.05
C GLU A 65 -12.94 -2.73 11.13
N ILE A 66 -11.91 -3.35 11.72
CA ILE A 66 -10.76 -3.83 10.93
C ILE A 66 -11.19 -4.80 9.84
N GLU A 67 -12.10 -5.72 10.15
CA GLU A 67 -12.57 -6.71 9.15
C GLU A 67 -13.35 -6.05 8.01
N GLU A 68 -14.20 -5.04 8.29
CA GLU A 68 -14.89 -4.27 7.25
C GLU A 68 -13.88 -3.60 6.28
N ARG A 69 -12.75 -3.08 6.80
CA ARG A 69 -11.69 -2.47 5.98
C ARG A 69 -10.97 -3.52 5.12
N LEU A 70 -10.66 -4.67 5.69
CA LEU A 70 -10.03 -5.78 4.98
C LEU A 70 -10.93 -6.30 3.86
N GLU A 71 -12.24 -6.45 4.09
CA GLU A 71 -13.23 -6.84 3.08
C GLU A 71 -13.26 -5.84 1.92
N MET A 72 -13.44 -4.54 2.21
CA MET A 72 -13.43 -3.50 1.18
C MET A 72 -12.12 -3.52 0.37
N LEU A 73 -10.97 -3.68 1.02
CA LEU A 73 -9.68 -3.77 0.34
C LEU A 73 -9.60 -5.01 -0.57
N ARG A 74 -10.07 -6.18 -0.14
CA ARG A 74 -10.13 -7.40 -0.97
C ARG A 74 -10.98 -7.16 -2.23
N GLU A 75 -12.13 -6.49 -2.08
CA GLU A 75 -13.03 -6.21 -3.20
C GLU A 75 -12.41 -5.24 -4.20
N ILE A 76 -11.85 -4.11 -3.75
CA ILE A 76 -11.29 -3.08 -4.64
C ILE A 76 -9.99 -3.52 -5.32
N THR A 77 -9.27 -4.49 -4.76
CA THR A 77 -8.03 -5.02 -5.32
C THR A 77 -8.20 -6.38 -6.02
N ALA A 78 -9.41 -6.90 -6.14
CA ALA A 78 -9.69 -8.24 -6.69
C ALA A 78 -9.13 -8.48 -8.11
N LYS A 79 -8.90 -7.41 -8.90
CA LYS A 79 -8.30 -7.48 -10.24
C LYS A 79 -6.77 -7.48 -10.24
N LEU A 80 -6.13 -7.35 -9.09
CA LEU A 80 -4.68 -7.30 -8.94
C LEU A 80 -4.16 -8.64 -8.39
N PRO A 81 -3.71 -9.57 -9.25
CA PRO A 81 -3.42 -10.95 -8.84
C PRO A 81 -2.22 -11.08 -7.91
N ASN A 82 -1.34 -10.08 -7.86
CA ASN A 82 -0.16 -10.04 -7.00
C ASN A 82 -0.35 -9.16 -5.76
N VAL A 83 -1.59 -8.77 -5.44
CA VAL A 83 -1.93 -8.02 -4.23
C VAL A 83 -2.54 -8.94 -3.18
N ARG A 84 -1.99 -8.91 -1.97
CA ARG A 84 -2.49 -9.62 -0.79
C ARG A 84 -2.94 -8.62 0.27
N ILE A 85 -4.07 -8.87 0.91
CA ILE A 85 -4.60 -8.04 1.99
C ILE A 85 -4.26 -8.69 3.33
N ASP A 86 -3.78 -7.88 4.26
CA ASP A 86 -3.38 -8.32 5.60
C ASP A 86 -3.61 -7.21 6.64
N SER A 87 -3.39 -7.52 7.89
CA SER A 87 -3.35 -6.55 9.00
C SER A 87 -2.10 -6.75 9.85
N TRP A 88 -1.66 -5.70 10.54
CA TRP A 88 -0.55 -5.83 11.48
C TRP A 88 -0.82 -5.06 12.77
N GLU A 89 -0.21 -5.52 13.85
CA GLU A 89 -0.17 -4.86 15.16
C GLU A 89 1.31 -4.64 15.56
N GLY A 90 1.61 -3.55 16.24
CA GLY A 90 2.98 -3.21 16.67
C GLY A 90 3.78 -2.44 15.62
N LEU A 91 5.08 -2.65 15.58
CA LEU A 91 5.96 -1.94 14.64
C LEU A 91 5.84 -2.49 13.22
N LEU A 92 5.62 -1.59 12.26
CA LEU A 92 5.55 -1.95 10.84
C LEU A 92 6.83 -2.63 10.34
N VAL A 93 7.98 -2.18 10.82
CA VAL A 93 9.28 -2.73 10.41
C VAL A 93 9.51 -4.17 10.90
N ASP A 94 8.97 -4.55 12.05
CA ASP A 94 8.98 -5.95 12.52
C ASP A 94 8.09 -6.81 11.62
N TYR A 95 6.90 -6.32 11.28
CA TYR A 95 6.03 -6.98 10.31
C TYR A 95 6.73 -7.16 8.95
N CYS A 96 7.46 -6.14 8.47
CA CYS A 96 8.22 -6.24 7.22
C CYS A 96 9.28 -7.33 7.29
N ARG A 97 10.07 -7.37 8.37
CA ARG A 97 11.11 -8.39 8.57
C ARG A 97 10.52 -9.80 8.58
N ASP A 98 9.47 -10.01 9.36
CA ASP A 98 8.86 -11.33 9.59
C ASP A 98 8.14 -11.87 8.32
N ASN A 99 7.74 -10.98 7.41
CA ASN A 99 7.09 -11.32 6.13
C ASN A 99 8.02 -11.21 4.91
N GLY A 100 9.32 -10.97 5.09
CA GLY A 100 10.28 -10.85 3.99
C GLY A 100 9.96 -9.69 3.03
N ILE A 101 9.45 -8.58 3.56
CA ILE A 101 9.12 -7.37 2.80
C ILE A 101 10.37 -6.53 2.63
N ALA A 102 10.70 -6.21 1.38
CA ALA A 102 11.91 -5.47 1.00
C ALA A 102 11.69 -3.95 0.98
N ALA A 103 10.45 -3.48 0.80
CA ALA A 103 10.16 -2.06 0.70
C ALA A 103 8.77 -1.69 1.27
N ILE A 104 8.68 -0.48 1.81
CA ILE A 104 7.42 0.16 2.20
C ILE A 104 7.06 1.16 1.11
N ALA A 105 5.90 1.02 0.46
CA ALA A 105 5.41 1.96 -0.55
C ALA A 105 4.39 2.92 0.09
N LYS A 106 4.64 4.22 -0.03
CA LYS A 106 3.82 5.29 0.56
C LYS A 106 3.49 6.34 -0.48
N GLY A 107 2.22 6.77 -0.52
CA GLY A 107 1.80 7.92 -1.33
C GLY A 107 2.20 9.25 -0.67
N LEU A 108 2.62 10.20 -1.51
CA LEU A 108 2.94 11.57 -1.12
C LEU A 108 1.94 12.53 -1.73
N ARG A 109 1.22 13.30 -0.90
CA ARG A 109 0.18 14.26 -1.31
C ARG A 109 0.65 15.70 -1.24
N SER A 110 1.48 16.03 -0.25
CA SER A 110 1.89 17.39 0.07
C SER A 110 3.30 17.47 0.63
N VAL A 111 3.84 18.68 0.69
CA VAL A 111 5.17 18.93 1.29
C VAL A 111 5.17 18.59 2.79
N SER A 112 4.07 18.85 3.50
CA SER A 112 3.96 18.50 4.93
C SER A 112 3.94 16.98 5.16
N ASP A 113 3.32 16.20 4.26
CA ASP A 113 3.41 14.75 4.30
C ASP A 113 4.87 14.28 4.11
N PHE A 114 5.60 14.94 3.19
CA PHE A 114 6.98 14.59 2.88
C PHE A 114 7.90 14.67 4.09
N ASP A 115 7.84 15.75 4.86
CA ASP A 115 8.71 15.94 6.03
C ASP A 115 8.51 14.81 7.06
N TYR A 116 7.27 14.43 7.32
CA TYR A 116 6.95 13.33 8.24
C TYR A 116 7.37 11.97 7.67
N GLU A 117 7.02 11.68 6.42
CA GLU A 117 7.32 10.39 5.78
C GLU A 117 8.83 10.20 5.59
N LEU A 118 9.60 11.28 5.36
CA LEU A 118 11.06 11.23 5.29
C LEU A 118 11.67 10.80 6.64
N GLN A 119 11.20 11.41 7.74
CA GLN A 119 11.68 11.03 9.09
C GLN A 119 11.33 9.58 9.41
N MET A 120 10.11 9.14 9.07
CA MET A 120 9.71 7.75 9.25
C MET A 120 10.52 6.78 8.39
N ALA A 121 10.83 7.14 7.13
CA ALA A 121 11.67 6.35 6.25
C ALA A 121 13.09 6.14 6.82
N GLN A 122 13.70 7.21 7.33
CA GLN A 122 15.01 7.16 7.98
C GLN A 122 14.97 6.27 9.23
N MET A 123 13.95 6.41 10.07
CA MET A 123 13.77 5.58 11.26
C MET A 123 13.56 4.10 10.90
N ASN A 124 12.73 3.80 9.92
CA ASN A 124 12.48 2.43 9.47
C ASN A 124 13.77 1.77 8.96
N ARG A 125 14.57 2.50 8.20
CA ARG A 125 15.86 2.03 7.70
C ARG A 125 16.86 1.77 8.84
N GLU A 126 16.93 2.67 9.81
CA GLU A 126 17.81 2.49 10.99
C GLU A 126 17.43 1.25 11.79
N LEU A 127 16.14 0.98 12.00
CA LEU A 127 15.68 -0.13 12.83
C LEU A 127 15.87 -1.51 12.18
N THR A 128 15.66 -1.64 10.86
CA THR A 128 15.64 -2.97 10.20
C THR A 128 16.25 -3.01 8.81
N GLY A 129 16.71 -1.86 8.28
CA GLY A 129 17.23 -1.76 6.91
C GLY A 129 16.16 -1.75 5.81
N VAL A 130 14.86 -1.75 6.15
CA VAL A 130 13.80 -1.70 5.15
C VAL A 130 13.74 -0.32 4.51
N GLU A 131 13.68 -0.28 3.16
CA GLU A 131 13.60 0.97 2.41
C GLU A 131 12.16 1.45 2.25
N THR A 132 11.97 2.77 2.16
CA THR A 132 10.66 3.38 1.89
C THR A 132 10.66 4.03 0.51
N LEU A 133 9.72 3.61 -0.34
CA LEU A 133 9.48 4.20 -1.65
C LEU A 133 8.36 5.25 -1.52
N LEU A 134 8.71 6.52 -1.67
CA LEU A 134 7.75 7.62 -1.69
C LEU A 134 7.26 7.86 -3.12
N MET A 135 5.98 7.65 -3.35
CA MET A 135 5.33 7.75 -4.66
C MET A 135 4.46 9.01 -4.71
N ALA A 136 4.70 9.89 -5.67
CA ALA A 136 3.83 11.05 -5.88
C ALA A 136 2.40 10.58 -6.19
N ASN A 137 1.42 11.11 -5.47
CA ASN A 137 0.00 10.85 -5.71
C ASN A 137 -0.44 11.39 -7.07
N ASN A 138 -1.45 10.76 -7.64
CA ASN A 138 -2.16 11.33 -8.78
C ASN A 138 -2.73 12.70 -8.37
N PRO A 139 -2.48 13.78 -9.14
CA PRO A 139 -2.98 15.13 -8.82
C PRO A 139 -4.49 15.19 -8.61
N ALA A 140 -5.27 14.33 -9.29
CA ALA A 140 -6.73 14.26 -9.11
C ALA A 140 -7.13 13.87 -7.68
N TYR A 141 -6.26 13.18 -6.93
CA TYR A 141 -6.51 12.70 -5.57
C TYR A 141 -5.59 13.31 -4.52
N GLY A 142 -4.75 14.28 -4.89
CA GLY A 142 -3.75 14.88 -4.00
C GLY A 142 -4.32 15.54 -2.76
N PHE A 143 -5.56 16.03 -2.81
CA PHE A 143 -6.27 16.64 -1.69
C PHE A 143 -7.08 15.63 -0.86
N VAL A 144 -7.25 14.39 -1.33
CA VAL A 144 -8.15 13.41 -0.72
C VAL A 144 -7.48 12.73 0.47
N SER A 145 -8.19 12.69 1.60
CA SER A 145 -7.82 11.89 2.76
C SER A 145 -9.05 11.16 3.31
N SER A 146 -8.84 10.03 3.99
CA SER A 146 -9.93 9.29 4.64
C SER A 146 -10.69 10.14 5.66
N SER A 147 -10.00 11.03 6.38
CA SER A 147 -10.64 11.93 7.36
C SER A 147 -11.56 12.94 6.67
N LEU A 148 -11.08 13.58 5.59
CA LEU A 148 -11.88 14.54 4.83
C LEU A 148 -13.08 13.84 4.16
N VAL A 149 -12.90 12.66 3.60
CA VAL A 149 -13.99 11.86 3.01
C VAL A 149 -15.07 11.59 4.06
N LYS A 150 -14.70 11.16 5.26
CA LYS A 150 -15.67 10.92 6.35
C LYS A 150 -16.43 12.18 6.77
N GLU A 151 -15.71 13.30 6.89
CA GLU A 151 -16.29 14.58 7.28
C GLU A 151 -17.32 15.04 6.24
N VAL A 152 -16.96 15.03 4.96
CA VAL A 152 -17.85 15.44 3.86
C VAL A 152 -19.04 14.50 3.74
N ALA A 153 -18.82 13.18 3.82
CA ALA A 153 -19.90 12.17 3.77
C ALA A 153 -20.91 12.33 4.90
N ALA A 154 -20.45 12.61 6.14
CA ALA A 154 -21.32 12.81 7.29
C ALA A 154 -22.24 14.04 7.13
N LEU A 155 -21.84 15.02 6.33
CA LEU A 155 -22.63 16.21 6.01
C LEU A 155 -23.50 16.05 4.74
N GLY A 156 -23.43 14.90 4.04
CA GLY A 156 -24.17 14.62 2.84
C GLY A 156 -23.55 15.16 1.53
N GLY A 157 -22.25 15.54 1.58
CA GLY A 157 -21.54 16.00 0.39
C GLY A 157 -21.20 14.88 -0.57
N ASP A 158 -21.24 15.12 -1.88
CA ASP A 158 -20.89 14.14 -2.90
C ASP A 158 -19.40 13.78 -2.90
N ILE A 159 -19.11 12.52 -2.55
CA ILE A 159 -17.76 11.95 -2.52
C ILE A 159 -17.61 10.75 -3.46
N GLN A 160 -18.60 10.47 -4.29
CA GLN A 160 -18.64 9.26 -5.13
C GLN A 160 -17.41 9.13 -6.05
N HIS A 161 -16.94 10.27 -6.59
CA HIS A 161 -15.75 10.32 -7.46
C HIS A 161 -14.40 10.20 -6.72
N LEU A 162 -14.41 10.26 -5.39
CA LEU A 162 -13.19 10.25 -4.54
C LEU A 162 -12.85 8.89 -3.94
N VAL A 163 -13.83 7.98 -3.95
CA VAL A 163 -13.70 6.64 -3.35
C VAL A 163 -14.14 5.55 -4.33
N PRO A 164 -13.66 4.31 -4.18
CA PRO A 164 -14.21 3.16 -4.92
C PRO A 164 -15.69 2.94 -4.62
N THR A 165 -16.44 2.38 -5.58
CA THR A 165 -17.90 2.17 -5.48
C THR A 165 -18.30 1.42 -4.21
N VAL A 166 -17.63 0.31 -3.88
CA VAL A 166 -17.92 -0.46 -2.66
C VAL A 166 -17.73 0.36 -1.38
N VAL A 167 -16.74 1.25 -1.36
CA VAL A 167 -16.50 2.16 -0.23
C VAL A 167 -17.62 3.20 -0.12
N TYR A 168 -18.06 3.75 -1.25
CA TYR A 168 -19.22 4.67 -1.28
C TYR A 168 -20.49 4.01 -0.73
N GLU A 169 -20.77 2.80 -1.15
CA GLU A 169 -21.93 2.01 -0.67
C GLU A 169 -21.88 1.81 0.85
N ARG A 170 -20.74 1.37 1.38
CA ARG A 170 -20.54 1.20 2.83
C ARG A 170 -20.61 2.52 3.62
N LEU A 171 -20.14 3.63 3.03
CA LEU A 171 -20.29 4.96 3.63
C LEU A 171 -21.76 5.41 3.67
N SER A 172 -22.54 5.12 2.60
CA SER A 172 -23.95 5.44 2.54
C SER A 172 -24.79 4.71 3.60
N GLU A 173 -24.41 3.47 3.96
CA GLU A 173 -25.00 2.73 5.07
C GLU A 173 -24.73 3.41 6.45
N LYS A 174 -23.51 3.97 6.62
CA LYS A 174 -23.13 4.64 7.87
C LYS A 174 -23.67 6.08 7.95
N PHE A 175 -23.85 6.75 6.83
CA PHE A 175 -24.26 8.15 6.70
C PHE A 175 -25.52 8.33 5.83
N PRO A 176 -26.74 8.27 6.43
CA PRO A 176 -28.01 8.31 5.66
C PRO A 176 -28.24 9.57 4.82
N LYS A 177 -27.49 10.67 5.10
CA LYS A 177 -27.55 11.89 4.28
C LYS A 177 -26.74 11.81 2.99
N LEU A 178 -25.84 10.84 2.87
CA LEU A 178 -25.01 10.67 1.69
C LEU A 178 -25.85 10.04 0.58
N GLY A 179 -26.01 10.76 -0.54
CA GLY A 179 -26.83 10.32 -1.68
C GLY A 179 -28.33 10.64 -1.56
N ALA A 180 -28.75 11.45 -0.56
CA ALA A 180 -30.12 11.93 -0.42
C ALA A 180 -30.43 13.11 -1.34
#